data_945914d76d8a05f2498eef2415a7cee1
#
_entry.id   945914d76d8a05f2498eef2415a7cee1
#
_cell.length_a   1.000
_cell.length_b   1.000
_cell.length_c   1.000
_cell.angle_alpha   90.00
_cell.angle_beta   90.00
_cell.angle_gamma   90.00
#
_symmetry.space_group_name_H-M   'P 1'
#
loop_
_entity.id
_entity.type
_entity.pdbx_description
1 polymer ?
#
loop_
_entity_poly.entity_id
_entity_poly.type
_entity_poly.pdbx_seq_one_letter_code
_entity_poly.pdbx_strand_id
1 'polypeptide(L)'
;MIKTIAKKLSVFVLALSLLLMSAVQFSADSYLVSKDGFYYLIENSEAVIYGYDYNNRTTDIVVPNTISDYPVTKIAPRAFSNNTKLTSISFTDAMSLKSIGKYAFYACSSIEEIIIPGWLNSIGEFAFQDCTSLKNVSIYSNVSVIPEQAFGNCTSLEKINIPSTVKSIGSYAFYNCSALTELTLSKNITDIANGAFYNCPNLTLYGYYDTVAESYAEQNNIPFVHLDKKVISGDVNLDGKIDINDVTLLQRYIAGASVLTDDAVKSADFNKDRIIDVIDVTAIQTFIAHGQN
;
A
#
# COMPACT_ATOMS: atom_id res chain seq x y z
N MET A 1 25.64 0.78 40.32
CA MET A 1 24.40 0.27 40.87
C MET A 1 23.16 1.09 40.40
N ILE A 2 23.16 2.42 40.51
CA ILE A 2 22.02 3.27 40.08
C ILE A 2 21.70 3.19 38.59
N LYS A 3 22.73 3.14 37.69
CA LYS A 3 22.51 3.00 36.23
C LYS A 3 21.87 1.67 35.83
N THR A 4 22.14 0.60 36.60
CA THR A 4 21.56 -0.73 36.34
C THR A 4 20.07 -0.79 36.77
N ILE A 5 19.70 -0.04 37.82
CA ILE A 5 18.32 0.04 38.32
C ILE A 5 17.47 0.90 37.38
N ALA A 6 18.01 2.01 36.83
CA ALA A 6 17.29 2.83 35.86
C ALA A 6 17.04 2.08 34.54
N LYS A 7 18.01 1.29 34.05
CA LYS A 7 17.81 0.38 32.89
C LYS A 7 16.71 -0.64 33.13
N LYS A 8 16.67 -1.22 34.35
CA LYS A 8 15.60 -2.17 34.72
C LYS A 8 14.21 -1.52 34.80
N LEU A 9 14.13 -0.24 35.19
CA LEU A 9 12.87 0.48 35.30
C LEU A 9 12.28 0.84 33.94
N SER A 10 13.12 1.24 32.93
CA SER A 10 12.67 1.55 31.58
C SER A 10 12.19 0.31 30.83
N VAL A 11 12.85 -0.83 31.04
CA VAL A 11 12.43 -2.15 30.53
C VAL A 11 11.09 -2.56 31.14
N PHE A 12 10.84 -2.24 32.42
CA PHE A 12 9.59 -2.55 33.10
C PHE A 12 8.40 -1.77 32.55
N VAL A 13 8.58 -0.50 32.16
CA VAL A 13 7.51 0.31 31.53
C VAL A 13 7.20 -0.18 30.12
N LEU A 14 8.21 -0.62 29.34
CA LEU A 14 8.01 -1.22 28.03
C LEU A 14 7.27 -2.57 28.12
N ALA A 15 7.66 -3.42 29.08
CA ALA A 15 7.00 -4.69 29.36
C ALA A 15 5.55 -4.51 29.81
N LEU A 16 5.23 -3.46 30.58
CA LEU A 16 3.86 -3.18 31.03
C LEU A 16 2.94 -2.76 29.89
N SER A 17 3.45 -2.04 28.87
CA SER A 17 2.69 -1.69 27.67
C SER A 17 2.46 -2.90 26.74
N LEU A 18 3.32 -3.92 26.78
CA LEU A 18 3.19 -5.20 26.07
C LEU A 18 2.23 -6.19 26.80
N LEU A 19 2.06 -6.04 28.11
CA LEU A 19 1.29 -6.97 28.96
C LEU A 19 -0.24 -6.86 28.79
N LEU A 20 -0.75 -5.82 28.13
CA LEU A 20 -2.20 -5.62 28.00
C LEU A 20 -2.86 -6.37 26.83
N MET A 21 -2.09 -7.09 25.98
CA MET A 21 -2.67 -7.87 24.88
C MET A 21 -1.92 -9.17 24.60
N SER A 22 -2.43 -10.24 25.13
CA SER A 22 -2.14 -11.67 24.91
C SER A 22 -1.23 -12.32 25.93
N ALA A 23 -1.66 -13.51 26.37
CA ALA A 23 -1.09 -14.33 27.43
C ALA A 23 0.25 -15.00 27.07
N VAL A 24 1.25 -14.22 26.70
CA VAL A 24 2.64 -14.65 26.73
C VAL A 24 3.34 -13.78 27.76
N GLN A 25 3.54 -14.33 28.96
CA GLN A 25 4.37 -13.73 30.01
C GLN A 25 5.83 -13.74 29.55
N PHE A 26 6.25 -12.69 28.81
CA PHE A 26 7.68 -12.38 28.71
C PHE A 26 8.06 -11.56 29.93
N SER A 27 8.97 -12.09 30.76
CA SER A 27 9.57 -11.31 31.84
C SER A 27 10.43 -10.19 31.23
N ALA A 28 10.42 -9.00 31.84
CA ALA A 28 11.22 -7.84 31.41
C ALA A 28 12.75 -8.09 31.35
N ASP A 29 13.22 -9.22 31.86
CA ASP A 29 14.63 -9.64 31.88
C ASP A 29 15.08 -10.35 30.59
N SER A 30 14.19 -10.49 29.58
CA SER A 30 14.46 -11.35 28.40
C SER A 30 15.05 -10.62 27.19
N TYR A 31 14.92 -9.29 27.09
CA TYR A 31 15.46 -8.56 25.94
C TYR A 31 16.93 -8.22 26.09
N LEU A 32 17.69 -8.43 25.01
CA LEU A 32 19.05 -7.91 24.87
C LEU A 32 18.98 -6.44 24.44
N VAL A 33 20.03 -5.67 24.80
CA VAL A 33 20.13 -4.26 24.39
C VAL A 33 21.38 -4.10 23.56
N SER A 34 21.23 -3.63 22.31
CA SER A 34 22.36 -3.33 21.45
C SER A 34 23.12 -2.10 21.93
N LYS A 35 24.35 -1.90 21.44
CA LYS A 35 25.14 -0.69 21.71
C LYS A 35 24.42 0.59 21.27
N ASP A 36 23.59 0.47 20.25
CA ASP A 36 22.84 1.58 19.65
C ASP A 36 21.45 1.78 20.27
N GLY A 37 21.12 1.00 21.33
CA GLY A 37 19.91 1.18 22.14
C GLY A 37 18.69 0.37 21.69
N PHE A 38 18.82 -0.55 20.73
CA PHE A 38 17.69 -1.41 20.36
C PHE A 38 17.48 -2.54 21.37
N TYR A 39 16.22 -2.74 21.78
CA TYR A 39 15.79 -3.97 22.46
C TYR A 39 15.52 -5.02 21.39
N TYR A 40 16.15 -6.18 21.52
CA TYR A 40 16.07 -7.24 20.52
C TYR A 40 16.13 -8.64 21.13
N LEU A 41 15.66 -9.63 20.36
CA LEU A 41 15.87 -11.04 20.60
C LEU A 41 16.50 -11.69 19.37
N ILE A 42 17.22 -12.78 19.58
CA ILE A 42 17.68 -13.63 18.49
C ILE A 42 16.71 -14.80 18.38
N GLU A 43 16.06 -14.88 17.22
CA GLU A 43 15.09 -15.91 16.87
C GLU A 43 15.58 -16.59 15.58
N ASN A 44 15.85 -17.90 15.62
CA ASN A 44 16.31 -18.67 14.45
C ASN A 44 17.52 -18.06 13.72
N SER A 45 18.52 -17.57 14.47
CA SER A 45 19.70 -16.87 13.94
C SER A 45 19.39 -15.55 13.22
N GLU A 46 18.28 -14.91 13.52
CA GLU A 46 17.88 -13.59 13.04
C GLU A 46 17.61 -12.66 14.23
N ALA A 47 17.96 -11.38 14.12
CA ALA A 47 17.64 -10.37 15.12
C ALA A 47 16.25 -9.79 14.85
N VAL A 48 15.40 -9.80 15.87
CA VAL A 48 14.07 -9.19 15.87
C VAL A 48 14.08 -7.99 16.80
N ILE A 49 13.72 -6.79 16.31
CA ILE A 49 13.67 -5.56 17.12
C ILE A 49 12.33 -5.47 17.83
N TYR A 50 12.36 -5.39 19.15
CA TYR A 50 11.19 -5.26 20.02
C TYR A 50 10.99 -3.84 20.58
N GLY A 51 11.94 -2.94 20.39
CA GLY A 51 11.84 -1.56 20.85
C GLY A 51 13.18 -0.82 20.81
N TYR A 52 13.16 0.37 21.43
CA TYR A 52 14.31 1.27 21.48
C TYR A 52 14.41 1.95 22.85
N ASP A 53 15.62 2.19 23.35
CA ASP A 53 15.84 2.91 24.61
C ASP A 53 15.77 4.44 24.40
N TYR A 54 14.61 5.01 24.66
CA TYR A 54 14.34 6.45 24.51
C TYR A 54 15.07 7.35 25.52
N ASN A 55 15.76 6.79 26.51
CA ASN A 55 16.60 7.58 27.40
C ASN A 55 17.83 8.17 26.69
N ASN A 56 18.13 7.66 25.51
CA ASN A 56 19.27 8.06 24.69
C ASN A 56 19.07 9.39 23.93
N ARG A 57 17.93 10.09 24.13
CA ARG A 57 17.57 11.40 23.55
C ARG A 57 17.61 11.48 22.01
N THR A 58 17.83 10.40 21.30
CA THR A 58 17.75 10.39 19.83
C THR A 58 16.30 10.35 19.39
N THR A 59 15.94 11.29 18.54
CA THR A 59 14.62 11.37 17.89
C THR A 59 14.65 10.74 16.51
N ASP A 60 15.88 10.50 16.00
CA ASP A 60 16.16 9.96 14.68
C ASP A 60 16.80 8.59 14.83
N ILE A 61 16.21 7.57 14.27
CA ILE A 61 16.65 6.17 14.38
C ILE A 61 17.04 5.64 13.00
N VAL A 62 18.21 5.03 12.91
CA VAL A 62 18.63 4.22 11.76
C VAL A 62 18.59 2.74 12.17
N VAL A 63 17.74 1.96 11.53
CA VAL A 63 17.66 0.52 11.78
C VAL A 63 18.87 -0.15 11.14
N PRO A 64 19.74 -0.85 11.93
CA PRO A 64 20.95 -1.46 11.40
C PRO A 64 20.64 -2.73 10.61
N ASN A 65 21.56 -3.12 9.71
CA ASN A 65 21.44 -4.40 9.00
C ASN A 65 21.64 -5.62 9.89
N THR A 66 22.50 -5.47 10.91
CA THR A 66 22.83 -6.55 11.87
C THR A 66 22.85 -6.02 13.29
N ILE A 67 22.50 -6.87 14.25
CA ILE A 67 22.71 -6.65 15.69
C ILE A 67 23.42 -7.89 16.24
N SER A 68 24.58 -7.71 16.89
CA SER A 68 25.42 -8.81 17.41
C SER A 68 25.70 -9.89 16.36
N ASP A 69 26.06 -9.46 15.14
CA ASP A 69 26.35 -10.29 13.97
C ASP A 69 25.13 -11.05 13.37
N TYR A 70 23.93 -10.89 13.92
CA TYR A 70 22.71 -11.46 13.38
C TYR A 70 21.97 -10.46 12.48
N PRO A 71 21.47 -10.88 11.31
CA PRO A 71 20.72 -9.99 10.43
C PRO A 71 19.42 -9.53 11.08
N VAL A 72 19.12 -8.23 10.98
CA VAL A 72 17.84 -7.65 11.43
C VAL A 72 16.78 -7.92 10.36
N THR A 73 15.85 -8.83 10.67
CA THR A 73 14.86 -9.27 9.69
C THR A 73 13.44 -8.80 9.99
N LYS A 74 13.17 -8.34 11.21
CA LYS A 74 11.82 -8.00 11.64
C LYS A 74 11.80 -6.86 12.67
N ILE A 75 10.88 -5.94 12.47
CA ILE A 75 10.37 -5.07 13.54
C ILE A 75 9.17 -5.79 14.18
N ALA A 76 9.25 -6.10 15.46
CA ALA A 76 8.21 -6.81 16.19
C ALA A 76 6.92 -5.99 16.31
N PRO A 77 5.77 -6.63 16.57
CA PRO A 77 4.54 -5.89 16.85
C PRO A 77 4.75 -4.89 18.00
N ARG A 78 4.23 -3.66 17.82
CA ARG A 78 4.29 -2.56 18.79
C ARG A 78 5.69 -2.06 19.16
N ALA A 79 6.74 -2.44 18.44
CA ALA A 79 8.14 -2.15 18.81
C ALA A 79 8.40 -0.66 19.10
N PHE A 80 7.79 0.26 18.36
CA PHE A 80 7.94 1.72 18.53
C PHE A 80 6.60 2.41 18.86
N SER A 81 5.57 1.64 19.21
CA SER A 81 4.23 2.15 19.47
C SER A 81 4.22 3.24 20.56
N ASN A 82 3.42 4.30 20.33
CA ASN A 82 3.28 5.47 21.22
C ASN A 82 4.57 6.29 21.42
N ASN A 83 5.54 6.16 20.53
CA ASN A 83 6.73 7.00 20.58
C ASN A 83 6.46 8.37 19.95
N THR A 84 5.96 9.30 20.75
CA THR A 84 5.67 10.68 20.34
C THR A 84 6.93 11.55 20.17
N LYS A 85 8.12 11.02 20.47
CA LYS A 85 9.40 11.73 20.31
C LYS A 85 10.14 11.33 19.04
N LEU A 86 9.77 10.22 18.41
CA LEU A 86 10.39 9.73 17.19
C LEU A 86 10.02 10.63 16.02
N THR A 87 10.99 11.38 15.50
CA THR A 87 10.82 12.31 14.38
C THR A 87 11.17 11.68 13.05
N SER A 88 12.15 10.77 13.03
CA SER A 88 12.47 10.01 11.83
C SER A 88 12.89 8.58 12.13
N ILE A 89 12.65 7.69 11.18
CA ILE A 89 13.21 6.34 11.16
C ILE A 89 13.64 5.98 9.75
N SER A 90 14.89 5.50 9.63
CA SER A 90 15.46 5.06 8.36
C SER A 90 15.67 3.56 8.35
N PHE A 91 15.34 2.94 7.22
CA PHE A 91 15.58 1.53 6.94
C PHE A 91 16.68 1.32 5.88
N THR A 92 17.40 2.39 5.49
CA THR A 92 18.37 2.35 4.37
C THR A 92 19.48 1.33 4.59
N ASP A 93 19.88 1.10 5.83
CA ASP A 93 20.94 0.15 6.18
C ASP A 93 20.39 -1.25 6.46
N ALA A 94 19.10 -1.40 6.68
CA ALA A 94 18.44 -2.65 7.08
C ALA A 94 18.09 -3.54 5.87
N MET A 95 19.05 -3.91 5.04
CA MET A 95 18.82 -4.69 3.81
C MET A 95 18.25 -6.08 4.06
N SER A 96 18.42 -6.63 5.26
CA SER A 96 17.86 -7.92 5.67
C SER A 96 16.43 -7.83 6.20
N LEU A 97 15.89 -6.61 6.40
CA LEU A 97 14.56 -6.40 6.98
C LEU A 97 13.46 -6.86 6.02
N LYS A 98 12.67 -7.84 6.45
CA LYS A 98 11.60 -8.47 5.67
C LYS A 98 10.21 -7.96 6.06
N SER A 99 10.00 -7.58 7.32
CA SER A 99 8.68 -7.24 7.81
C SER A 99 8.65 -6.18 8.90
N ILE A 100 7.60 -5.36 8.86
CA ILE A 100 7.18 -4.44 9.93
C ILE A 100 5.93 -5.04 10.57
N GLY A 101 5.96 -5.21 11.89
CA GLY A 101 4.91 -5.87 12.66
C GLY A 101 3.65 -5.02 12.85
N LYS A 102 2.57 -5.67 13.31
CA LYS A 102 1.29 -5.04 13.67
C LYS A 102 1.50 -3.96 14.74
N TYR A 103 0.91 -2.75 14.54
CA TYR A 103 1.07 -1.59 15.43
C TYR A 103 2.52 -1.14 15.63
N ALA A 104 3.48 -1.49 14.79
CA ALA A 104 4.90 -1.24 15.06
C ALA A 104 5.22 0.23 15.32
N PHE A 105 4.57 1.16 14.63
CA PHE A 105 4.71 2.61 14.76
C PHE A 105 3.38 3.29 15.11
N TYR A 106 2.45 2.55 15.73
CA TYR A 106 1.16 3.09 16.15
C TYR A 106 1.37 4.34 17.04
N ALA A 107 0.66 5.43 16.73
CA ALA A 107 0.73 6.70 17.46
C ALA A 107 2.15 7.30 17.59
N CYS A 108 3.02 7.06 16.61
CA CYS A 108 4.28 7.81 16.46
C CYS A 108 3.98 9.19 15.85
N SER A 109 3.36 10.07 16.63
CA SER A 109 2.74 11.31 16.16
C SER A 109 3.71 12.39 15.68
N SER A 110 5.02 12.21 15.83
CA SER A 110 6.05 13.17 15.37
C SER A 110 6.79 12.73 14.10
N ILE A 111 6.57 11.53 13.58
CA ILE A 111 7.17 11.10 12.30
C ILE A 111 6.53 11.90 11.17
N GLU A 112 7.36 12.54 10.33
CA GLU A 112 6.89 13.32 9.19
C GLU A 112 7.01 12.58 7.85
N GLU A 113 7.95 11.65 7.73
CA GLU A 113 8.21 10.89 6.51
C GLU A 113 8.54 9.43 6.79
N ILE A 114 8.07 8.54 5.91
CA ILE A 114 8.42 7.11 5.93
C ILE A 114 8.79 6.65 4.52
N ILE A 115 9.95 5.99 4.42
CA ILE A 115 10.40 5.31 3.21
C ILE A 115 10.40 3.81 3.47
N ILE A 116 9.51 3.08 2.81
CA ILE A 116 9.43 1.63 2.84
C ILE A 116 10.32 1.07 1.72
N PRO A 117 11.45 0.41 2.06
CA PRO A 117 12.44 0.01 1.07
C PRO A 117 11.99 -1.16 0.20
N GLY A 118 12.65 -1.33 -0.96
CA GLY A 118 12.29 -2.32 -1.97
C GLY A 118 12.37 -3.78 -1.54
N TRP A 119 13.16 -4.08 -0.53
CA TRP A 119 13.36 -5.45 -0.01
C TRP A 119 12.37 -5.87 1.09
N LEU A 120 11.56 -4.93 1.60
CA LEU A 120 10.53 -5.24 2.59
C LEU A 120 9.38 -6.02 1.93
N ASN A 121 8.92 -7.09 2.56
CA ASN A 121 7.89 -7.97 2.01
C ASN A 121 6.50 -7.74 2.61
N SER A 122 6.43 -7.21 3.83
CA SER A 122 5.14 -7.01 4.51
C SER A 122 5.15 -5.85 5.49
N ILE A 123 4.01 -5.17 5.55
CA ILE A 123 3.62 -4.18 6.54
C ILE A 123 2.48 -4.80 7.37
N GLY A 124 2.51 -4.66 8.67
CA GLY A 124 1.47 -5.16 9.56
C GLY A 124 0.25 -4.24 9.61
N GLU A 125 -0.88 -4.79 10.03
CA GLU A 125 -2.09 -4.02 10.31
C GLU A 125 -1.79 -2.92 11.33
N PHE A 126 -2.39 -1.74 11.16
CA PHE A 126 -2.25 -0.59 12.07
C PHE A 126 -0.80 -0.09 12.23
N ALA A 127 0.11 -0.46 11.31
CA ALA A 127 1.54 -0.24 11.51
C ALA A 127 1.91 1.24 11.73
N PHE A 128 1.26 2.15 11.03
CA PHE A 128 1.47 3.61 11.10
C PHE A 128 0.17 4.36 11.47
N GLN A 129 -0.80 3.66 12.07
CA GLN A 129 -2.03 4.32 12.51
C GLN A 129 -1.71 5.41 13.54
N ASP A 130 -2.46 6.51 13.51
CA ASP A 130 -2.30 7.67 14.39
C ASP A 130 -0.93 8.37 14.29
N CYS A 131 -0.19 8.19 13.19
CA CYS A 131 0.99 9.01 12.87
C CYS A 131 0.53 10.38 12.34
N THR A 132 0.03 11.23 13.22
CA THR A 132 -0.71 12.45 12.84
C THR A 132 0.13 13.51 12.15
N SER A 133 1.46 13.53 12.31
CA SER A 133 2.38 14.43 11.60
C SER A 133 2.93 13.85 10.29
N LEU A 134 2.61 12.60 9.94
CA LEU A 134 3.11 11.94 8.76
C LEU A 134 2.57 12.59 7.48
N LYS A 135 3.46 13.22 6.70
CA LYS A 135 3.14 13.97 5.47
C LYS A 135 3.39 13.16 4.21
N ASN A 136 4.48 12.39 4.19
CA ASN A 136 4.95 11.69 3.00
C ASN A 136 5.23 10.21 3.29
N VAL A 137 4.73 9.34 2.42
CA VAL A 137 5.03 7.92 2.45
C VAL A 137 5.49 7.47 1.08
N SER A 138 6.70 6.91 1.00
CA SER A 138 7.25 6.34 -0.23
C SER A 138 7.38 4.83 -0.09
N ILE A 139 6.64 4.07 -0.89
CA ILE A 139 6.67 2.62 -0.88
C ILE A 139 7.37 2.12 -2.14
N TYR A 140 8.58 1.59 -1.99
CA TYR A 140 9.36 0.98 -3.07
C TYR A 140 9.32 -0.55 -3.04
N SER A 141 8.66 -1.12 -2.03
CA SER A 141 8.65 -2.55 -1.76
C SER A 141 7.72 -3.34 -2.67
N ASN A 142 7.93 -4.67 -2.68
CA ASN A 142 7.08 -5.63 -3.38
C ASN A 142 5.86 -6.05 -2.53
N VAL A 143 5.39 -5.21 -1.62
CA VAL A 143 4.18 -5.50 -0.85
C VAL A 143 2.99 -5.65 -1.79
N SER A 144 2.21 -6.68 -1.58
CA SER A 144 0.99 -6.94 -2.33
C SER A 144 -0.28 -6.41 -1.67
N VAL A 145 -0.18 -5.97 -0.42
CA VAL A 145 -1.31 -5.51 0.40
C VAL A 145 -0.93 -4.26 1.17
N ILE A 146 -1.78 -3.24 1.13
CA ILE A 146 -1.81 -2.20 2.17
C ILE A 146 -2.79 -2.68 3.22
N PRO A 147 -2.35 -3.06 4.43
CA PRO A 147 -3.20 -3.76 5.37
C PRO A 147 -4.21 -2.84 6.07
N GLU A 148 -5.10 -3.48 6.84
CA GLU A 148 -6.11 -2.80 7.64
C GLU A 148 -5.50 -1.69 8.49
N GLN A 149 -6.07 -0.47 8.38
CA GLN A 149 -5.71 0.74 9.12
C GLN A 149 -4.20 1.06 9.12
N ALA A 150 -3.44 0.59 8.11
CA ALA A 150 -1.99 0.78 8.07
C ALA A 150 -1.59 2.26 8.20
N PHE A 151 -2.36 3.16 7.62
CA PHE A 151 -2.17 4.61 7.65
C PHE A 151 -3.44 5.34 8.18
N GLY A 152 -4.28 4.62 8.92
CA GLY A 152 -5.49 5.22 9.50
C GLY A 152 -5.16 6.40 10.41
N ASN A 153 -5.94 7.47 10.31
CA ASN A 153 -5.78 8.70 11.11
C ASN A 153 -4.42 9.43 10.94
N CYS A 154 -3.73 9.23 9.79
CA CYS A 154 -2.60 10.06 9.39
C CYS A 154 -3.11 11.39 8.83
N THR A 155 -3.59 12.27 9.71
CA THR A 155 -4.33 13.48 9.33
C THR A 155 -3.53 14.48 8.51
N SER A 156 -2.20 14.45 8.59
CA SER A 156 -1.28 15.29 7.80
C SER A 156 -0.78 14.62 6.52
N LEU A 157 -1.24 13.40 6.18
CA LEU A 157 -0.73 12.68 5.02
C LEU A 157 -1.16 13.37 3.73
N GLU A 158 -0.19 14.00 3.07
CA GLU A 158 -0.38 14.73 1.80
C GLU A 158 -0.11 13.84 0.59
N LYS A 159 0.94 13.00 0.68
CA LYS A 159 1.43 12.20 -0.44
C LYS A 159 1.78 10.77 -0.03
N ILE A 160 1.29 9.84 -0.83
CA ILE A 160 1.72 8.44 -0.76
C ILE A 160 1.76 7.85 -2.16
N ASN A 161 2.82 7.10 -2.50
CA ASN A 161 2.83 6.28 -3.70
C ASN A 161 2.43 4.85 -3.37
N ILE A 162 1.50 4.30 -4.13
CA ILE A 162 1.12 2.89 -4.08
C ILE A 162 1.76 2.17 -5.27
N PRO A 163 2.73 1.26 -5.03
CA PRO A 163 3.40 0.57 -6.13
C PRO A 163 2.44 -0.38 -6.86
N SER A 164 2.71 -0.63 -8.14
CA SER A 164 1.88 -1.52 -8.97
C SER A 164 1.87 -2.99 -8.53
N THR A 165 2.72 -3.37 -7.59
CA THR A 165 2.72 -4.69 -6.94
C THR A 165 1.55 -4.88 -5.97
N VAL A 166 0.96 -3.78 -5.46
CA VAL A 166 -0.19 -3.83 -4.56
C VAL A 166 -1.43 -4.31 -5.31
N LYS A 167 -2.08 -5.34 -4.76
CA LYS A 167 -3.30 -5.94 -5.28
C LYS A 167 -4.51 -5.66 -4.41
N SER A 168 -4.31 -5.37 -3.12
CA SER A 168 -5.42 -5.06 -2.22
C SER A 168 -5.11 -3.95 -1.23
N ILE A 169 -6.17 -3.18 -0.90
CA ILE A 169 -6.16 -2.14 0.12
C ILE A 169 -7.17 -2.55 1.20
N GLY A 170 -6.68 -2.72 2.42
CA GLY A 170 -7.44 -3.21 3.57
C GLY A 170 -8.46 -2.20 4.11
N SER A 171 -9.33 -2.69 4.99
CA SER A 171 -10.36 -1.88 5.63
C SER A 171 -9.75 -0.69 6.36
N TYR A 172 -10.32 0.50 6.13
CA TYR A 172 -9.89 1.73 6.79
C TYR A 172 -8.39 2.05 6.63
N ALA A 173 -7.72 1.52 5.60
CA ALA A 173 -6.27 1.66 5.41
C ALA A 173 -5.80 3.13 5.43
N PHE A 174 -6.63 4.05 4.92
CA PHE A 174 -6.42 5.51 4.89
C PHE A 174 -7.55 6.28 5.58
N TYR A 175 -8.23 5.64 6.53
CA TYR A 175 -9.27 6.32 7.31
C TYR A 175 -8.78 7.65 7.87
N ASN A 176 -9.57 8.72 7.70
CA ASN A 176 -9.30 10.05 8.25
C ASN A 176 -7.94 10.66 7.82
N CYS A 177 -7.44 10.33 6.61
CA CYS A 177 -6.30 11.03 6.01
C CYS A 177 -6.80 12.34 5.37
N SER A 178 -7.12 13.34 6.20
CA SER A 178 -7.84 14.54 5.78
C SER A 178 -7.01 15.48 4.89
N ALA A 179 -5.67 15.39 4.91
CA ALA A 179 -4.78 16.16 4.05
C ALA A 179 -4.52 15.48 2.70
N LEU A 180 -4.94 14.21 2.50
CA LEU A 180 -4.70 13.48 1.26
C LEU A 180 -5.61 14.01 0.16
N THR A 181 -5.01 14.59 -0.89
CA THR A 181 -5.75 15.22 -1.99
C THR A 181 -5.79 14.38 -3.27
N GLU A 182 -4.77 13.56 -3.48
CA GLU A 182 -4.67 12.74 -4.68
C GLU A 182 -4.01 11.40 -4.41
N LEU A 183 -4.47 10.36 -5.09
CA LEU A 183 -3.87 9.03 -5.03
C LEU A 183 -4.07 8.30 -6.35
N THR A 184 -2.97 7.82 -6.93
CA THR A 184 -3.00 7.00 -8.13
C THR A 184 -3.03 5.52 -7.78
N LEU A 185 -4.00 4.80 -8.34
CA LEU A 185 -4.16 3.36 -8.18
C LEU A 185 -3.91 2.64 -9.51
N SER A 186 -3.11 1.58 -9.45
CA SER A 186 -2.75 0.79 -10.63
C SER A 186 -3.90 -0.13 -11.09
N LYS A 187 -3.84 -0.60 -12.35
CA LYS A 187 -4.75 -1.63 -12.88
C LYS A 187 -4.67 -2.97 -12.12
N ASN A 188 -3.60 -3.17 -11.34
CA ASN A 188 -3.37 -4.43 -10.63
C ASN A 188 -4.15 -4.54 -9.31
N ILE A 189 -4.83 -3.49 -8.88
CA ILE A 189 -5.71 -3.52 -7.71
C ILE A 189 -6.91 -4.39 -8.03
N THR A 190 -7.08 -5.46 -7.26
CA THR A 190 -8.18 -6.43 -7.40
C THR A 190 -9.19 -6.35 -6.26
N ASP A 191 -8.84 -5.64 -5.18
CA ASP A 191 -9.71 -5.47 -4.03
C ASP A 191 -9.41 -4.17 -3.28
N ILE A 192 -10.47 -3.43 -2.92
CA ILE A 192 -10.42 -2.28 -2.02
C ILE A 192 -11.53 -2.50 -0.98
N ALA A 193 -11.13 -2.73 0.25
CA ALA A 193 -12.06 -3.04 1.32
C ALA A 193 -12.90 -1.82 1.75
N ASN A 194 -14.01 -2.10 2.40
CA ASN A 194 -14.92 -1.06 2.88
C ASN A 194 -14.22 -0.04 3.77
N GLY A 195 -14.54 1.24 3.55
CA GLY A 195 -14.02 2.35 4.33
C GLY A 195 -12.53 2.63 4.13
N ALA A 196 -11.86 2.01 3.13
CA ALA A 196 -10.42 2.21 2.89
C ALA A 196 -10.02 3.68 2.88
N PHE A 197 -10.86 4.56 2.32
CA PHE A 197 -10.66 6.02 2.26
C PHE A 197 -11.78 6.79 3.00
N TYR A 198 -12.40 6.17 4.01
CA TYR A 198 -13.47 6.84 4.75
C TYR A 198 -12.94 8.10 5.45
N ASN A 199 -13.70 9.21 5.35
CA ASN A 199 -13.33 10.51 5.89
C ASN A 199 -12.02 11.11 5.31
N CYS A 200 -11.81 10.95 3.99
CA CYS A 200 -10.80 11.65 3.20
C CYS A 200 -11.50 12.71 2.32
N PRO A 201 -11.94 13.86 2.87
CA PRO A 201 -12.88 14.75 2.20
C PRO A 201 -12.33 15.45 0.97
N ASN A 202 -11.01 15.52 0.83
CA ASN A 202 -10.33 16.23 -0.26
C ASN A 202 -9.76 15.29 -1.33
N LEU A 203 -9.96 13.96 -1.18
CA LEU A 203 -9.32 12.96 -2.02
C LEU A 203 -9.94 12.90 -3.42
N THR A 204 -9.09 12.92 -4.43
CA THR A 204 -9.38 12.51 -5.80
C THR A 204 -8.57 11.25 -6.10
N LEU A 205 -9.21 10.19 -6.57
CA LEU A 205 -8.54 9.00 -7.03
C LEU A 205 -8.22 9.13 -8.53
N TYR A 206 -7.03 8.68 -8.90
CA TYR A 206 -6.57 8.58 -10.28
C TYR A 206 -6.38 7.12 -10.63
N GLY A 207 -6.87 6.69 -11.78
CA GLY A 207 -6.76 5.30 -12.17
C GLY A 207 -7.20 5.07 -13.61
N TYR A 208 -7.78 3.92 -13.87
CA TYR A 208 -8.03 3.43 -15.21
C TYR A 208 -9.47 2.98 -15.34
N TYR A 209 -10.01 3.04 -16.57
CA TYR A 209 -11.35 2.54 -16.87
C TYR A 209 -11.47 1.05 -16.55
N ASP A 210 -12.69 0.64 -16.19
CA ASP A 210 -13.12 -0.73 -15.94
C ASP A 210 -12.28 -1.42 -14.83
N THR A 211 -11.88 -0.65 -13.81
CA THR A 211 -11.10 -1.16 -12.67
C THR A 211 -11.90 -1.19 -11.38
N VAL A 212 -11.40 -1.98 -10.41
CA VAL A 212 -11.92 -1.98 -9.03
C VAL A 212 -11.83 -0.59 -8.39
N ALA A 213 -10.77 0.17 -8.72
CA ALA A 213 -10.57 1.52 -8.21
C ALA A 213 -11.66 2.49 -8.67
N GLU A 214 -12.04 2.45 -9.95
CA GLU A 214 -13.14 3.23 -10.51
C GLU A 214 -14.47 2.87 -9.83
N SER A 215 -14.79 1.57 -9.77
CA SER A 215 -16.02 1.09 -9.15
C SER A 215 -16.12 1.47 -7.66
N TYR A 216 -15.00 1.39 -6.94
CA TYR A 216 -14.93 1.80 -5.54
C TYR A 216 -15.17 3.31 -5.37
N ALA A 217 -14.53 4.13 -6.21
CA ALA A 217 -14.68 5.58 -6.18
C ALA A 217 -16.15 5.99 -6.43
N GLU A 218 -16.80 5.38 -7.43
CA GLU A 218 -18.21 5.61 -7.74
C GLU A 218 -19.12 5.25 -6.56
N GLN A 219 -18.97 4.06 -5.98
CA GLN A 219 -19.76 3.59 -4.84
C GLN A 219 -19.61 4.45 -3.59
N ASN A 220 -18.46 5.10 -3.41
CA ASN A 220 -18.16 5.92 -2.24
C ASN A 220 -18.22 7.43 -2.52
N ASN A 221 -18.68 7.86 -3.71
CA ASN A 221 -18.74 9.25 -4.14
C ASN A 221 -17.39 9.99 -4.03
N ILE A 222 -16.29 9.31 -4.35
CA ILE A 222 -14.96 9.90 -4.42
C ILE A 222 -14.70 10.35 -5.86
N PRO A 223 -14.26 11.59 -6.12
CA PRO A 223 -13.88 12.04 -7.45
C PRO A 223 -12.84 11.10 -8.08
N PHE A 224 -13.06 10.73 -9.36
CA PHE A 224 -12.17 9.83 -10.08
C PHE A 224 -11.72 10.43 -11.42
N VAL A 225 -10.41 10.34 -11.70
CA VAL A 225 -9.80 10.83 -12.93
C VAL A 225 -9.17 9.66 -13.68
N HIS A 226 -9.60 9.45 -14.91
CA HIS A 226 -9.08 8.39 -15.76
C HIS A 226 -7.72 8.77 -16.37
N LEU A 227 -6.76 7.87 -16.29
CA LEU A 227 -5.41 8.01 -16.83
C LEU A 227 -5.25 7.40 -18.24
N ASP A 228 -6.27 6.67 -18.71
CA ASP A 228 -6.33 6.07 -20.04
C ASP A 228 -7.60 6.54 -20.78
N LYS A 229 -7.73 6.09 -22.01
CA LYS A 229 -8.95 6.28 -22.78
C LYS A 229 -9.90 5.12 -22.54
N LYS A 230 -11.20 5.42 -22.48
CA LYS A 230 -12.22 4.38 -22.38
C LYS A 230 -12.20 3.54 -23.67
N VAL A 231 -12.04 2.23 -23.52
CA VAL A 231 -12.22 1.31 -24.64
C VAL A 231 -13.71 1.08 -24.81
N ILE A 232 -14.25 1.56 -25.93
CA ILE A 232 -15.66 1.37 -26.28
C ILE A 232 -15.74 0.09 -27.11
N SER A 233 -16.52 -0.88 -26.67
CA SER A 233 -16.72 -2.12 -27.44
C SER A 233 -17.27 -1.79 -28.83
N GLY A 234 -16.60 -2.26 -29.87
CA GLY A 234 -16.93 -1.95 -31.25
C GLY A 234 -16.20 -0.77 -31.89
N ASP A 235 -15.56 0.10 -31.10
CA ASP A 235 -14.69 1.19 -31.57
C ASP A 235 -13.26 0.63 -31.80
N VAL A 236 -13.08 -0.05 -32.91
CA VAL A 236 -11.84 -0.79 -33.23
C VAL A 236 -10.71 0.16 -33.63
N ASN A 237 -11.02 1.32 -34.18
CA ASN A 237 -10.02 2.33 -34.55
C ASN A 237 -9.68 3.30 -33.39
N LEU A 238 -10.40 3.21 -32.26
CA LEU A 238 -10.22 4.00 -31.04
C LEU A 238 -10.42 5.52 -31.26
N ASP A 239 -11.31 5.91 -32.18
CA ASP A 239 -11.64 7.31 -32.46
C ASP A 239 -12.79 7.86 -31.61
N GLY A 240 -13.42 7.01 -30.79
CA GLY A 240 -14.52 7.34 -29.89
C GLY A 240 -15.90 7.16 -30.50
N LYS A 241 -16.00 6.57 -31.69
CA LYS A 241 -17.26 6.27 -32.38
C LYS A 241 -17.32 4.81 -32.75
N ILE A 242 -18.52 4.31 -32.98
CA ILE A 242 -18.71 2.98 -33.56
C ILE A 242 -19.34 3.19 -34.93
N ASP A 243 -18.56 3.04 -36.01
CA ASP A 243 -19.03 3.26 -37.36
C ASP A 243 -18.44 2.25 -38.37
N ILE A 244 -18.67 2.49 -39.66
CA ILE A 244 -18.23 1.56 -40.71
C ILE A 244 -16.69 1.47 -40.83
N ASN A 245 -15.95 2.43 -40.29
CA ASN A 245 -14.49 2.40 -40.32
C ASN A 245 -13.96 1.31 -39.39
N ASP A 246 -14.63 1.07 -38.23
CA ASP A 246 -14.32 0.00 -37.29
C ASP A 246 -14.53 -1.36 -37.93
N VAL A 247 -15.67 -1.53 -38.59
CA VAL A 247 -16.00 -2.75 -39.35
C VAL A 247 -14.93 -3.02 -40.39
N THR A 248 -14.52 -1.99 -41.14
CA THR A 248 -13.49 -2.10 -42.18
C THR A 248 -12.12 -2.48 -41.60
N LEU A 249 -11.73 -1.87 -40.48
CA LEU A 249 -10.47 -2.17 -39.81
C LEU A 249 -10.47 -3.60 -39.26
N LEU A 250 -11.57 -4.02 -38.63
CA LEU A 250 -11.74 -5.38 -38.10
C LEU A 250 -11.66 -6.44 -39.22
N GLN A 251 -12.35 -6.21 -40.35
CA GLN A 251 -12.29 -7.11 -41.50
C GLN A 251 -10.87 -7.22 -42.06
N ARG A 252 -10.13 -6.12 -42.15
CA ARG A 252 -8.72 -6.12 -42.57
C ARG A 252 -7.84 -6.88 -41.60
N TYR A 253 -8.07 -6.77 -40.29
CA TYR A 253 -7.35 -7.52 -39.28
C TYR A 253 -7.59 -9.02 -39.41
N ILE A 254 -8.84 -9.47 -39.53
CA ILE A 254 -9.21 -10.88 -39.74
C ILE A 254 -8.59 -11.45 -41.01
N ALA A 255 -8.53 -10.63 -42.08
CA ALA A 255 -7.88 -10.99 -43.34
C ALA A 255 -6.33 -10.98 -43.28
N GLY A 256 -5.73 -10.64 -42.14
CA GLY A 256 -4.26 -10.53 -41.99
C GLY A 256 -3.65 -9.30 -42.66
N ALA A 257 -4.48 -8.33 -43.06
CA ALA A 257 -4.06 -7.13 -43.79
C ALA A 257 -3.81 -5.91 -42.88
N SER A 258 -4.01 -6.02 -41.57
CA SER A 258 -3.75 -4.98 -40.56
C SER A 258 -3.35 -5.60 -39.22
N VAL A 259 -2.80 -4.76 -38.33
CA VAL A 259 -2.47 -5.10 -36.94
C VAL A 259 -3.29 -4.20 -36.03
N LEU A 260 -3.78 -4.73 -34.93
CA LEU A 260 -4.48 -4.00 -33.90
C LEU A 260 -3.60 -3.81 -32.66
N THR A 261 -3.79 -2.72 -31.94
CA THR A 261 -3.23 -2.53 -30.60
C THR A 261 -4.00 -3.39 -29.59
N ASP A 262 -3.46 -3.59 -28.38
CA ASP A 262 -4.13 -4.38 -27.34
C ASP A 262 -5.52 -3.84 -26.99
N ASP A 263 -5.70 -2.52 -26.99
CA ASP A 263 -7.00 -1.90 -26.70
C ASP A 263 -7.98 -2.04 -27.89
N ALA A 264 -7.49 -1.96 -29.12
CA ALA A 264 -8.26 -2.23 -30.33
C ALA A 264 -8.71 -3.71 -30.38
N VAL A 265 -7.87 -4.65 -29.95
CA VAL A 265 -8.19 -6.09 -29.81
C VAL A 265 -9.33 -6.28 -28.81
N LYS A 266 -9.28 -5.60 -27.65
CA LYS A 266 -10.38 -5.66 -26.65
C LYS A 266 -11.67 -5.08 -27.18
N SER A 267 -11.59 -3.99 -27.93
CA SER A 267 -12.74 -3.35 -28.57
C SER A 267 -13.36 -4.24 -29.64
N ALA A 268 -12.54 -4.98 -30.37
CA ALA A 268 -12.92 -5.82 -31.50
C ALA A 268 -13.72 -7.08 -31.10
N ASP A 269 -13.47 -7.64 -29.93
CA ASP A 269 -14.26 -8.75 -29.36
C ASP A 269 -15.61 -8.19 -28.83
N PHE A 270 -16.50 -7.93 -29.77
CA PHE A 270 -17.78 -7.26 -29.48
C PHE A 270 -18.77 -8.17 -28.77
N ASN A 271 -18.75 -9.48 -29.08
CA ASN A 271 -19.61 -10.50 -28.47
C ASN A 271 -19.04 -11.04 -27.15
N LYS A 272 -17.79 -10.71 -26.79
CA LYS A 272 -17.07 -11.10 -25.57
C LYS A 272 -16.84 -12.61 -25.42
N ASP A 273 -16.67 -13.33 -26.54
CA ASP A 273 -16.35 -14.75 -26.52
C ASP A 273 -14.84 -15.05 -26.54
N ARG A 274 -14.00 -14.02 -26.58
CA ARG A 274 -12.51 -14.04 -26.63
C ARG A 274 -11.94 -14.52 -27.96
N ILE A 275 -12.76 -14.58 -28.99
CA ILE A 275 -12.36 -14.92 -30.36
C ILE A 275 -12.69 -13.70 -31.23
N ILE A 276 -11.74 -13.20 -31.99
CA ILE A 276 -11.98 -12.11 -32.92
C ILE A 276 -12.21 -12.73 -34.30
N ASP A 277 -13.44 -12.70 -34.77
CA ASP A 277 -13.82 -13.28 -36.04
C ASP A 277 -14.96 -12.51 -36.77
N VAL A 278 -15.53 -13.14 -37.78
CA VAL A 278 -16.60 -12.53 -38.59
C VAL A 278 -17.89 -12.33 -37.83
N ILE A 279 -18.08 -12.99 -36.67
CA ILE A 279 -19.25 -12.85 -35.82
C ILE A 279 -19.22 -11.46 -35.16
N ASP A 280 -18.03 -10.99 -34.72
CA ASP A 280 -17.85 -9.64 -34.17
C ASP A 280 -18.14 -8.59 -35.25
N VAL A 281 -17.62 -8.78 -36.47
CA VAL A 281 -17.92 -7.91 -37.62
C VAL A 281 -19.44 -7.77 -37.79
N THR A 282 -20.14 -8.88 -37.80
CA THR A 282 -21.59 -8.92 -37.98
C THR A 282 -22.31 -8.24 -36.82
N ALA A 283 -21.85 -8.45 -35.60
CA ALA A 283 -22.41 -7.85 -34.40
C ALA A 283 -22.25 -6.31 -34.40
N ILE A 284 -21.06 -5.80 -34.77
CA ILE A 284 -20.82 -4.36 -34.89
C ILE A 284 -21.67 -3.75 -36.02
N GLN A 285 -21.75 -4.43 -37.20
CA GLN A 285 -22.63 -3.98 -38.29
C GLN A 285 -24.08 -3.90 -37.86
N THR A 286 -24.56 -4.91 -37.14
CA THR A 286 -25.91 -4.96 -36.61
C THR A 286 -26.19 -3.82 -35.64
N PHE A 287 -25.22 -3.55 -34.75
CA PHE A 287 -25.28 -2.43 -33.79
C PHE A 287 -25.37 -1.09 -34.53
N ILE A 288 -24.54 -0.85 -35.55
CA ILE A 288 -24.56 0.38 -36.35
C ILE A 288 -25.90 0.54 -37.09
N ALA A 289 -26.43 -0.55 -37.67
CA ALA A 289 -27.68 -0.52 -38.46
C ALA A 289 -28.93 -0.25 -37.61
N HIS A 290 -28.99 -0.69 -36.36
CA HIS A 290 -30.15 -0.51 -35.49
C HIS A 290 -30.06 0.78 -34.64
N GLY A 291 -28.96 1.53 -34.70
CA GLY A 291 -28.74 2.74 -33.92
C GLY A 291 -28.44 2.43 -32.44
N GLN A 292 -27.88 3.40 -31.76
CA GLN A 292 -27.76 3.39 -30.31
C GLN A 292 -29.14 3.63 -29.69
N ASN A 293 -29.85 2.55 -29.35
CA ASN A 293 -31.05 2.64 -28.52
C ASN A 293 -30.72 2.49 -27.06
#